data_237565b38af927fdb7c708977939674c
#
_entry.id   237565b38af927fdb7c708977939674c
#
_cell.length_a   1.000
_cell.length_b   1.000
_cell.length_c   1.000
_cell.angle_alpha   90.00
_cell.angle_beta   90.00
_cell.angle_gamma   90.00
#
_symmetry.space_group_name_H-M   'P 1'
#
loop_
_entity.id
_entity.type
_entity.pdbx_description
1 polymer ?
#
loop_
_entity_poly.entity_id
_entity_poly.type
_entity_poly.pdbx_seq_one_letter_code
_entity_poly.pdbx_strand_id
1 'polypeptide(L)'
;MAVIVRIPTPLRSLTGGNEEVNLENVATVADVIETLEKQHAGMKDRLLDEKGVRKFINIYVGEEDIRFLDGLRTAVKDGEQISIVPAIAGGV
;
A
#
# COMPACT_ATOMS: atom_id res chain seq x y z
N MET A 1 10.02 -14.48 -6.25
CA MET A 1 9.20 -13.52 -6.99
C MET A 1 8.73 -12.44 -6.05
N ALA A 2 8.24 -11.34 -6.56
CA ALA A 2 7.95 -10.18 -5.74
C ALA A 2 6.47 -9.82 -5.78
N VAL A 3 6.04 -9.10 -4.76
CA VAL A 3 4.76 -8.41 -4.76
C VAL A 3 5.03 -7.02 -5.31
N ILE A 4 4.20 -6.59 -6.25
CA ILE A 4 4.37 -5.29 -6.91
C ILE A 4 3.44 -4.29 -6.25
N VAL A 5 4.01 -3.19 -5.73
CA VAL A 5 3.22 -2.14 -5.09
C VAL A 5 3.16 -0.93 -6.01
N ARG A 6 1.97 -0.53 -6.39
CA ARG A 6 1.76 0.66 -7.21
C ARG A 6 1.64 1.87 -6.29
N ILE A 7 2.49 2.85 -6.53
CA ILE A 7 2.58 4.05 -5.69
C ILE A 7 1.82 5.18 -6.35
N PRO A 8 0.85 5.80 -5.68
CA PRO A 8 0.10 6.92 -6.28
C PRO A 8 0.98 8.16 -6.38
N THR A 9 0.64 9.01 -7.33
CA THR A 9 1.41 10.22 -7.61
C THR A 9 1.77 11.03 -6.36
N PRO A 10 0.82 11.28 -5.42
CA PRO A 10 1.15 12.10 -4.25
C PRO A 10 2.21 11.51 -3.33
N LEU A 11 2.43 10.19 -3.41
CA LEU A 11 3.40 9.52 -2.54
C LEU A 11 4.72 9.19 -3.23
N ARG A 12 4.83 9.49 -4.51
CA ARG A 12 6.05 9.15 -5.27
C ARG A 12 7.27 9.93 -4.82
N SER A 13 7.08 11.06 -4.15
CA SER A 13 8.21 11.79 -3.58
C SER A 13 8.94 10.96 -2.52
N LEU A 14 8.22 10.04 -1.87
CA LEU A 14 8.82 9.17 -0.86
C LEU A 14 9.60 8.00 -1.47
N THR A 15 9.31 7.68 -2.72
CA THR A 15 9.94 6.55 -3.41
C THR A 15 10.92 7.00 -4.49
N GLY A 16 11.38 8.25 -4.40
CA GLY A 16 12.32 8.77 -5.39
C GLY A 16 11.72 8.90 -6.77
N GLY A 17 10.41 9.06 -6.87
CA GLY A 17 9.71 9.17 -8.13
C GLY A 17 9.24 7.86 -8.73
N ASN A 18 9.49 6.75 -8.07
CA ASN A 18 9.11 5.45 -8.60
C ASN A 18 7.61 5.22 -8.53
N GLU A 19 7.04 4.74 -9.63
CA GLU A 19 5.63 4.40 -9.71
C GLU A 19 5.32 3.04 -9.11
N GLU A 20 6.32 2.17 -9.05
CA GLU A 20 6.18 0.82 -8.53
C GLU A 20 7.35 0.47 -7.65
N VAL A 21 7.07 -0.33 -6.63
CA VAL A 21 8.10 -0.88 -5.76
C VAL A 21 7.87 -2.37 -5.68
N ASN A 22 8.93 -3.15 -5.85
CA ASN A 22 8.86 -4.61 -5.76
C ASN A 22 9.33 -5.03 -4.38
N LEU A 23 8.51 -5.82 -3.69
CA LEU A 23 8.82 -6.29 -2.35
C LEU A 23 8.85 -7.80 -2.31
N GLU A 24 9.79 -8.35 -1.55
CA GLU A 24 9.92 -9.78 -1.35
C GLU A 24 9.74 -10.12 0.12
N ASN A 25 9.41 -11.37 0.38
CA ASN A 25 9.27 -11.89 1.74
C ASN A 25 8.16 -11.19 2.53
N VAL A 26 7.09 -10.84 1.84
CA VAL A 26 5.89 -10.27 2.47
C VAL A 26 4.76 -11.28 2.34
N ALA A 27 3.97 -11.43 3.38
CA ALA A 27 2.88 -12.40 3.43
C ALA A 27 1.51 -11.73 3.58
N THR A 28 1.47 -10.52 4.09
CA THR A 28 0.22 -9.79 4.31
C THR A 28 0.39 -8.34 3.89
N VAL A 29 -0.75 -7.64 3.79
CA VAL A 29 -0.73 -6.20 3.51
C VAL A 29 0.05 -5.45 4.60
N ALA A 30 -0.08 -5.88 5.86
CA ALA A 30 0.69 -5.27 6.95
C ALA A 30 2.19 -5.39 6.69
N ASP A 31 2.63 -6.56 6.24
CA ASP A 31 4.05 -6.77 5.90
C ASP A 31 4.49 -5.84 4.77
N VAL A 32 3.62 -5.65 3.79
CA VAL A 32 3.89 -4.75 2.67
C VAL A 32 4.17 -3.34 3.20
N ILE A 33 3.31 -2.87 4.08
CA ILE A 33 3.44 -1.51 4.61
C ILE A 33 4.69 -1.38 5.48
N GLU A 34 4.99 -2.37 6.31
CA GLU A 34 6.19 -2.33 7.14
C GLU A 34 7.46 -2.34 6.29
N THR A 35 7.47 -3.12 5.22
CA THR A 35 8.62 -3.18 4.32
C THR A 35 8.78 -1.88 3.55
N LEU A 36 7.67 -1.29 3.12
CA LEU A 36 7.70 0.02 2.48
C LEU A 36 8.31 1.07 3.40
N GLU A 37 7.94 1.04 4.68
CA GLU A 37 8.47 2.00 5.66
C GLU A 37 9.97 1.84 5.83
N LYS A 38 10.47 0.61 5.83
CA LYS A 38 11.91 0.35 5.97
C LYS A 38 12.70 0.89 4.78
N GLN A 39 12.13 0.81 3.59
CA GLN A 39 12.80 1.25 2.37
C GLN A 39 12.56 2.72 2.07
N HIS A 40 11.39 3.22 2.46
CA HIS A 40 10.96 4.56 2.14
C HIS A 40 10.32 5.18 3.39
N ALA A 41 11.15 5.75 4.24
CA ALA A 41 10.71 6.31 5.52
C ALA A 41 9.61 7.36 5.30
N GLY A 42 8.57 7.30 6.13
CA GLY A 42 7.42 8.18 6.05
C GLY A 42 6.23 7.57 5.33
N MET A 43 6.43 6.45 4.64
CA MET A 43 5.35 5.82 3.88
C MET A 43 4.24 5.33 4.81
N LYS A 44 4.61 4.68 5.90
CA LYS A 44 3.64 4.12 6.83
C LYS A 44 2.73 5.20 7.40
N ASP A 45 3.28 6.35 7.74
CA ASP A 45 2.50 7.47 8.29
C ASP A 45 1.51 8.03 7.28
N ARG A 46 1.80 7.87 5.99
CA ARG A 46 0.90 8.34 4.94
C ARG A 46 -0.25 7.37 4.72
N LEU A 47 -0.05 6.11 5.05
CA LEU A 47 -1.03 5.05 4.78
C LEU A 47 -1.86 4.71 6.00
N LEU A 48 -1.30 4.80 7.19
CA LEU A 48 -1.95 4.36 8.42
C LEU A 48 -2.07 5.48 9.43
N ASP A 49 -3.09 5.37 10.28
CA ASP A 49 -3.24 6.19 11.46
C ASP A 49 -3.50 5.26 12.64
N GLU A 50 -3.93 5.81 13.78
CA GLU A 50 -4.16 5.02 14.99
C GLU A 50 -5.21 3.94 14.82
N LYS A 51 -6.11 4.11 13.85
CA LYS A 51 -7.23 3.19 13.64
C LYS A 51 -6.97 2.18 12.53
N GLY A 52 -5.85 2.29 11.85
CA GLY A 52 -5.52 1.42 10.72
C GLY A 52 -5.31 2.23 9.46
N VAL A 53 -5.81 1.72 8.33
CA VAL A 53 -5.67 2.43 7.06
C VAL A 53 -6.41 3.75 7.12
N ARG A 54 -5.74 4.81 6.69
CA ARG A 54 -6.31 6.15 6.72
C ARG A 54 -7.61 6.21 5.92
N LYS A 55 -8.53 7.05 6.39
CA LYS A 55 -9.87 7.19 5.85
C LYS A 55 -9.90 7.45 4.34
N PHE A 56 -8.96 8.23 3.84
CA PHE A 56 -8.92 8.61 2.42
C PHE A 56 -7.88 7.84 1.63
N ILE A 57 -7.47 6.68 2.15
CA ILE A 57 -6.56 5.79 1.44
C ILE A 57 -7.27 4.48 1.19
N ASN A 58 -7.24 4.02 -0.05
CA ASN A 58 -7.75 2.70 -0.42
C ASN A 58 -6.56 1.84 -0.82
N ILE A 59 -6.55 0.61 -0.36
CA ILE A 59 -5.51 -0.36 -0.71
C ILE A 59 -6.20 -1.54 -1.35
N TYR A 60 -5.74 -1.92 -2.53
CA TYR A 60 -6.30 -3.03 -3.29
C TYR A 60 -5.28 -4.14 -3.42
N VAL A 61 -5.73 -5.37 -3.26
CA VAL A 61 -4.96 -6.56 -3.63
C VAL A 61 -5.59 -7.06 -4.92
N GLY A 62 -4.86 -6.91 -6.02
CA GLY A 62 -5.47 -7.11 -7.32
C GLY A 62 -6.54 -6.07 -7.54
N GLU A 63 -7.77 -6.51 -7.70
CA GLU A 63 -8.89 -5.62 -7.95
C GLU A 63 -9.79 -5.42 -6.73
N GLU A 64 -9.44 -6.02 -5.60
CA GLU A 64 -10.29 -5.98 -4.42
C GLU A 64 -9.74 -5.09 -3.31
N ASP A 65 -10.60 -4.21 -2.80
CA ASP A 65 -10.26 -3.35 -1.67
C ASP A 65 -10.15 -4.24 -0.42
N ILE A 66 -9.08 -4.05 0.34
CA ILE A 66 -8.84 -4.88 1.52
C ILE A 66 -9.91 -4.70 2.61
N ARG A 67 -10.69 -3.63 2.55
CA ARG A 67 -11.80 -3.44 3.48
C ARG A 67 -12.87 -4.52 3.33
N PHE A 68 -12.96 -5.11 2.16
CA PHE A 68 -13.88 -6.21 1.89
C PHE A 68 -13.21 -7.57 2.01
N LEU A 69 -11.97 -7.58 2.42
CA LEU A 69 -11.19 -8.79 2.68
C LEU A 69 -10.86 -8.79 4.18
N ASP A 70 -9.60 -9.10 4.51
CA ASP A 70 -9.18 -9.16 5.90
C ASP A 70 -8.41 -7.93 6.37
N GLY A 71 -8.59 -6.80 5.70
CA GLY A 71 -7.92 -5.56 6.04
C GLY A 71 -6.40 -5.73 5.94
N LEU A 72 -5.69 -5.28 6.96
CA LEU A 72 -4.22 -5.39 6.97
C LEU A 72 -3.72 -6.83 7.07
N ARG A 73 -4.60 -7.77 7.44
CA ARG A 73 -4.24 -9.19 7.52
C ARG A 73 -4.46 -9.91 6.21
N THR A 74 -4.96 -9.21 5.19
CA THR A 74 -5.18 -9.81 3.88
C THR A 74 -3.89 -10.40 3.37
N ALA A 75 -3.94 -11.67 2.96
CA ALA A 75 -2.77 -12.37 2.43
C ALA A 75 -2.39 -11.82 1.07
N VAL A 76 -1.10 -11.73 0.83
CA VAL A 76 -0.57 -11.37 -0.48
C VAL A 76 0.35 -12.48 -0.94
N LYS A 77 0.36 -12.73 -2.23
CA LYS A 77 1.16 -13.81 -2.82
C LYS A 77 2.13 -13.22 -3.84
N ASP A 78 3.21 -13.95 -4.08
CA ASP A 78 4.17 -13.56 -5.11
C ASP A 78 3.45 -13.32 -6.43
N GLY A 79 3.81 -12.24 -7.07
CA GLY A 79 3.22 -11.87 -8.34
C GLY A 79 1.97 -11.01 -8.23
N GLU A 80 1.39 -10.89 -7.06
CA GLU A 80 0.22 -10.04 -6.90
C GLU A 80 0.58 -8.57 -6.91
N GLN A 81 -0.38 -7.76 -7.33
CA GLN A 81 -0.22 -6.32 -7.38
C GLN A 81 -1.02 -5.68 -6.26
N ILE A 82 -0.37 -4.81 -5.53
CA ILE A 82 -0.99 -4.02 -4.48
C ILE A 82 -1.10 -2.60 -5.02
N SER A 83 -2.29 -2.05 -5.02
CA SER A 83 -2.51 -0.68 -5.49
C SER A 83 -2.90 0.21 -4.32
N ILE A 84 -2.18 1.31 -4.18
CA ILE A 84 -2.49 2.31 -3.17
C ILE A 84 -3.16 3.46 -3.91
N VAL A 85 -4.41 3.75 -3.56
CA VAL A 85 -5.20 4.75 -4.25
C VAL A 85 -5.72 5.76 -3.24
N PRO A 86 -5.30 7.02 -3.33
CA PRO A 86 -5.87 8.04 -2.46
C PRO A 86 -7.30 8.35 -2.91
N ALA A 87 -8.23 8.25 -1.99
CA ALA A 87 -9.60 8.65 -2.25
C ALA A 87 -9.75 10.09 -1.75
N ILE A 88 -9.40 11.03 -2.59
CA ILE A 88 -9.44 12.44 -2.19
C ILE A 88 -10.88 12.88 -2.07
N ALA A 89 -11.26 13.16 -0.86
CA ALA A 89 -12.61 13.61 -0.60
C ALA A 89 -12.85 14.94 -1.30
N GLY A 90 -14.03 15.05 -1.84
CA GLY A 90 -14.37 16.25 -2.55
C GLY A 90 -13.69 16.34 -3.88
N GLY A 91 -13.09 15.29 -4.24
CA GLY A 91 -12.53 15.18 -5.54
C GLY A 91 -11.70 16.29 -5.88
N VAL A 92 -11.94 16.55 -5.07
CA VAL A 92 -11.56 17.42 -5.81
C VAL A 92 -11.22 17.67 -6.00
#